data_e2a7c05b3ed305e8e8365978c7c985e2
#
_entry.id   e2a7c05b3ed305e8e8365978c7c985e2
#
_cell.length_a   1.000
_cell.length_b   1.000
_cell.length_c   1.000
_cell.angle_alpha   90.00
_cell.angle_beta   90.00
_cell.angle_gamma   90.00
#
_symmetry.space_group_name_H-M   'P 1'
#
loop_
_entity.id
_entity.type
_entity.pdbx_description
1 polymer ?
#
loop_
_entity_poly.entity_id
_entity_poly.type
_entity_poly.pdbx_seq_one_letter_code
_entity_poly.pdbx_strand_id
1 'polypeptide(L)'
;MAYMNKNAELKNGYNAYIDSSVDDMGTQMDVGLLLMEAGDTYVYEDAKKEVAILLFSGSVTYEWDGKKVEADRPDCFHHDAYCLRAGCGTKVTITAKAHSELYIQATVNETPYEAVMYTPDKVQVEHKGFGGELMGCMSREIKTFFDLDNAPFAKMVLGEVLNLPGKWSSYPPHHH
;
A
#
# COMPACT_ATOMS: atom_id res chain seq x y z
N MET A 1 -3.84 -3.62 -25.28
CA MET A 1 -3.14 -4.90 -24.98
C MET A 1 -3.17 -5.04 -23.46
N ALA A 2 -3.59 -6.16 -22.89
CA ALA A 2 -3.60 -6.28 -21.43
C ALA A 2 -2.15 -6.40 -20.92
N TYR A 3 -1.76 -5.61 -19.94
CA TYR A 3 -0.48 -5.77 -19.27
C TYR A 3 -0.52 -7.06 -18.45
N MET A 4 0.38 -7.97 -18.76
CA MET A 4 0.60 -9.16 -17.96
C MET A 4 2.07 -9.18 -17.57
N ASN A 5 2.36 -8.85 -16.31
CA ASN A 5 3.66 -9.13 -15.76
C ASN A 5 3.77 -10.67 -15.62
N LYS A 6 4.60 -11.28 -16.46
CA LYS A 6 4.87 -12.71 -16.33
C LYS A 6 5.67 -12.91 -15.05
N ASN A 7 5.20 -13.82 -14.20
CA ASN A 7 5.79 -14.22 -12.94
C ASN A 7 7.31 -14.16 -12.95
N ALA A 8 7.87 -13.02 -12.56
CA ALA A 8 9.27 -12.93 -12.24
C ALA A 8 9.47 -13.60 -10.87
N GLU A 9 10.53 -14.36 -10.73
CA GLU A 9 10.93 -14.90 -9.43
C GLU A 9 11.22 -13.71 -8.50
N LEU A 10 10.50 -13.63 -7.39
CA LEU A 10 10.69 -12.57 -6.40
C LEU A 10 12.02 -12.78 -5.67
N LYS A 11 12.76 -11.69 -5.50
CA LYS A 11 14.07 -11.68 -4.84
C LYS A 11 14.02 -10.81 -3.61
N ASN A 12 14.88 -11.08 -2.64
CA ASN A 12 15.09 -10.18 -1.52
C ASN A 12 15.44 -8.76 -2.02
N GLY A 13 14.84 -7.74 -1.42
CA GLY A 13 14.89 -6.36 -1.86
C GLY A 13 13.67 -5.95 -2.70
N TYR A 14 13.74 -4.82 -3.36
CA TYR A 14 12.63 -4.25 -4.12
C TYR A 14 12.46 -4.94 -5.48
N ASN A 15 11.25 -5.42 -5.74
CA ASN A 15 10.82 -6.06 -6.99
C ASN A 15 9.81 -5.15 -7.68
N ALA A 16 10.23 -4.43 -8.72
CA ALA A 16 9.35 -3.56 -9.49
C ALA A 16 8.38 -4.37 -10.35
N TYR A 17 7.10 -4.11 -10.25
CA TYR A 17 6.06 -4.60 -11.18
C TYR A 17 5.77 -3.58 -12.27
N ILE A 18 5.72 -2.31 -11.90
CA ILE A 18 5.54 -1.18 -12.79
C ILE A 18 6.61 -0.14 -12.43
N ASP A 19 7.31 0.35 -13.44
CA ASP A 19 8.26 1.45 -13.35
C ASP A 19 7.83 2.52 -14.35
N SER A 20 7.33 3.64 -13.84
CA SER A 20 6.78 4.72 -14.65
C SER A 20 7.81 5.39 -15.56
N SER A 21 9.10 5.21 -15.32
CA SER A 21 10.18 5.76 -16.14
C SER A 21 10.38 4.99 -17.46
N VAL A 22 9.93 3.73 -17.52
CA VAL A 22 10.05 2.83 -18.67
C VAL A 22 8.70 2.27 -19.13
N ASP A 23 7.62 2.61 -18.43
CA ASP A 23 6.28 2.16 -18.75
C ASP A 23 5.68 2.96 -19.91
N ASP A 24 5.49 2.30 -21.04
CA ASP A 24 4.89 2.85 -22.25
C ASP A 24 3.34 2.85 -22.21
N MET A 25 2.73 2.28 -21.18
CA MET A 25 1.27 2.19 -21.03
C MET A 25 0.67 3.42 -20.35
N GLY A 26 1.50 4.32 -19.82
CA GLY A 26 1.06 5.56 -19.20
C GLY A 26 0.36 5.37 -17.86
N THR A 27 0.76 4.37 -17.08
CA THR A 27 0.19 4.13 -15.74
C THR A 27 0.47 5.28 -14.77
N GLN A 28 1.54 6.04 -15.00
CA GLN A 28 2.00 7.17 -14.17
C GLN A 28 2.31 6.79 -12.72
N MET A 29 2.45 5.51 -12.44
CA MET A 29 2.73 4.98 -11.10
C MET A 29 3.90 4.01 -11.12
N ASP A 30 4.70 4.03 -10.07
CA ASP A 30 5.60 2.94 -9.73
C ASP A 30 4.88 2.01 -8.77
N VAL A 31 4.95 0.71 -9.02
CA VAL A 31 4.35 -0.31 -8.15
C VAL A 31 5.33 -1.45 -7.97
N GLY A 32 5.53 -1.88 -6.74
CA GLY A 32 6.40 -3.01 -6.47
C GLY A 32 6.18 -3.65 -5.11
N LEU A 33 6.87 -4.76 -4.92
CA LEU A 33 6.92 -5.50 -3.68
C LEU A 33 8.35 -5.48 -3.13
N LEU A 34 8.49 -5.09 -1.88
CA LEU A 34 9.73 -5.14 -1.14
C LEU A 34 9.72 -6.37 -0.23
N LEU A 35 10.66 -7.28 -0.48
CA LEU A 35 10.93 -8.44 0.39
C LEU A 35 12.14 -8.15 1.24
N MET A 36 12.05 -8.41 2.54
CA MET A 36 13.14 -8.15 3.50
C MET A 36 13.29 -9.31 4.46
N GLU A 37 14.54 -9.67 4.74
CA GLU A 37 14.89 -10.59 5.81
C GLU A 37 15.24 -9.82 7.08
N ALA A 38 15.24 -10.52 8.22
CA ALA A 38 15.58 -9.90 9.50
C ALA A 38 16.96 -9.23 9.46
N GLY A 39 17.02 -7.96 9.83
CA GLY A 39 18.23 -7.12 9.79
C GLY A 39 18.41 -6.31 8.51
N ASP A 40 17.64 -6.58 7.47
CA ASP A 40 17.70 -5.79 6.24
C ASP A 40 17.19 -4.36 6.47
N THR A 41 17.78 -3.44 5.73
CA THR A 41 17.39 -2.03 5.73
C THR A 41 17.13 -1.57 4.30
N TYR A 42 16.00 -0.92 4.08
CA TYR A 42 15.63 -0.30 2.81
C TYR A 42 15.42 1.21 3.02
N VAL A 43 15.93 2.01 2.09
CA VAL A 43 15.76 3.46 2.10
C VAL A 43 15.03 3.88 0.84
N TYR A 44 13.93 4.60 1.01
CA TYR A 44 13.22 5.29 -0.07
C TYR A 44 13.44 6.79 0.08
N GLU A 45 13.80 7.45 -1.01
CA GLU A 45 13.89 8.90 -1.11
C GLU A 45 13.74 9.29 -2.59
N ASP A 46 12.79 10.15 -2.90
CA ASP A 46 12.59 10.69 -4.24
C ASP A 46 12.20 12.16 -4.15
N ALA A 47 12.88 13.00 -4.93
CA ALA A 47 12.67 14.45 -4.90
C ALA A 47 11.37 14.91 -5.57
N LYS A 48 10.71 14.04 -6.36
CA LYS A 48 9.54 14.38 -7.17
C LYS A 48 8.34 13.50 -6.95
N LYS A 49 8.54 12.31 -6.35
CA LYS A 49 7.46 11.34 -6.16
C LYS A 49 7.03 11.28 -4.70
N GLU A 50 5.73 11.27 -4.48
CA GLU A 50 5.14 10.80 -3.25
C GLU A 50 5.13 9.28 -3.21
N VAL A 51 5.10 8.70 -2.02
CA VAL A 51 5.13 7.25 -1.82
C VAL A 51 4.13 6.81 -0.76
N ALA A 52 3.55 5.65 -0.96
CA ALA A 52 2.85 4.89 0.08
C ALA A 52 3.51 3.51 0.24
N ILE A 53 3.79 3.16 1.48
CA ILE A 53 4.48 1.92 1.86
C ILE A 53 3.61 1.17 2.87
N LEU A 54 3.01 0.08 2.42
CA LEU A 54 2.05 -0.72 3.16
C LEU A 54 2.70 -2.04 3.59
N LEU A 55 2.67 -2.34 4.88
CA LEU A 55 3.12 -3.64 5.40
C LEU A 55 2.06 -4.71 5.09
N PHE A 56 2.38 -5.70 4.26
CA PHE A 56 1.54 -6.87 4.01
C PHE A 56 1.69 -7.91 5.12
N SER A 57 2.94 -8.25 5.45
CA SER A 57 3.24 -9.17 6.53
C SER A 57 4.64 -8.94 7.10
N GLY A 58 4.85 -9.36 8.34
CA GLY A 58 6.15 -9.29 9.01
C GLY A 58 6.23 -8.28 10.13
N SER A 59 7.45 -7.91 10.49
CA SER A 59 7.74 -6.98 11.57
C SER A 59 8.84 -6.02 11.15
N VAL A 60 8.52 -4.72 11.12
CA VAL A 60 9.45 -3.69 10.64
C VAL A 60 9.42 -2.45 11.53
N THR A 61 10.45 -1.65 11.41
CA THR A 61 10.50 -0.29 11.94
C THR A 61 10.50 0.68 10.78
N TYR A 62 9.58 1.66 10.79
CA TYR A 62 9.60 2.82 9.91
C TYR A 62 10.25 4.01 10.61
N GLU A 63 11.15 4.70 9.93
CA GLU A 63 11.80 5.92 10.42
C GLU A 63 11.76 7.00 9.34
N TRP A 64 11.28 8.20 9.69
CA TRP A 64 11.22 9.38 8.82
C TRP A 64 11.15 10.66 9.66
N ASP A 65 11.77 11.74 9.23
CA ASP A 65 11.70 13.08 9.88
C ASP A 65 11.87 13.05 11.41
N GLY A 66 12.78 12.19 11.92
CA GLY A 66 13.00 12.01 13.35
C GLY A 66 11.90 11.22 14.09
N LYS A 67 10.86 10.78 13.37
CA LYS A 67 9.80 9.90 13.89
C LYS A 67 10.19 8.44 13.72
N LYS A 68 9.68 7.58 14.59
CA LYS A 68 9.91 6.15 14.56
C LYS A 68 8.63 5.40 14.94
N VAL A 69 8.23 4.43 14.13
CA VAL A 69 7.07 3.57 14.41
C VAL A 69 7.45 2.11 14.18
N GLU A 70 7.15 1.28 15.15
CA GLU A 70 7.24 -0.17 15.03
C GLU A 70 5.90 -0.71 14.53
N ALA A 71 5.96 -1.56 13.51
CA ALA A 71 4.81 -2.18 12.89
C ALA A 71 4.99 -3.70 12.89
N ASP A 72 3.98 -4.40 13.38
CA ASP A 72 3.93 -5.85 13.40
C ASP A 72 2.61 -6.31 12.81
N ARG A 73 2.67 -7.08 11.74
CA ARG A 73 1.52 -7.60 11.01
C ARG A 73 1.81 -9.04 10.59
N PRO A 74 1.38 -10.03 11.35
CA PRO A 74 1.63 -11.45 11.02
C PRO A 74 1.13 -11.87 9.66
N ASP A 75 -0.03 -11.36 9.22
CA ASP A 75 -0.61 -11.57 7.90
C ASP A 75 -1.64 -10.48 7.55
N CYS A 76 -1.93 -10.32 6.24
CA CYS A 76 -2.85 -9.30 5.74
C CYS A 76 -4.34 -9.70 5.79
N PHE A 77 -4.68 -10.93 6.17
CA PHE A 77 -6.06 -11.43 6.18
C PHE A 77 -6.74 -11.27 7.53
N HIS A 78 -5.97 -11.38 8.63
CA HIS A 78 -6.50 -11.41 9.99
C HIS A 78 -6.02 -10.25 10.85
N HIS A 79 -5.08 -9.44 10.34
CA HIS A 79 -4.47 -8.34 11.10
C HIS A 79 -4.59 -7.02 10.34
N ASP A 80 -4.81 -5.96 11.10
CA ASP A 80 -4.94 -4.63 10.52
C ASP A 80 -3.60 -4.05 10.07
N ALA A 81 -3.68 -3.15 9.11
CA ALA A 81 -2.53 -2.70 8.36
C ALA A 81 -1.82 -1.48 8.97
N TYR A 82 -0.53 -1.39 8.65
CA TYR A 82 0.29 -0.19 8.81
C TYR A 82 0.68 0.33 7.44
N CYS A 83 0.39 1.59 7.17
CA CYS A 83 0.74 2.24 5.91
C CYS A 83 1.38 3.61 6.18
N LEU A 84 2.58 3.82 5.69
CA LEU A 84 3.22 5.13 5.68
C LEU A 84 2.98 5.80 4.32
N ARG A 85 2.38 6.99 4.32
CA ARG A 85 2.33 7.88 3.17
C ARG A 85 3.31 9.03 3.40
N ALA A 86 4.17 9.33 2.42
CA ALA A 86 5.15 10.41 2.49
C ALA A 86 5.17 11.22 1.20
N GLY A 87 5.31 12.54 1.33
CA GLY A 87 5.48 13.47 0.22
C GLY A 87 6.87 13.37 -0.41
N CYS A 88 7.04 13.99 -1.57
CA CYS A 88 8.33 14.08 -2.24
C CYS A 88 9.39 14.72 -1.32
N GLY A 89 10.63 14.28 -1.47
CA GLY A 89 11.76 14.74 -0.65
C GLY A 89 11.84 14.14 0.76
N THR A 90 10.82 13.38 1.19
CA THR A 90 10.87 12.69 2.48
C THR A 90 11.72 11.45 2.37
N LYS A 91 12.75 11.35 3.22
CA LYS A 91 13.54 10.13 3.37
C LYS A 91 12.87 9.18 4.34
N VAL A 92 12.53 7.98 3.87
CA VAL A 92 11.96 6.91 4.67
C VAL A 92 12.97 5.77 4.79
N THR A 93 13.25 5.35 6.01
CA THR A 93 14.09 4.17 6.28
C THR A 93 13.22 3.08 6.90
N ILE A 94 13.33 1.87 6.38
CA ILE A 94 12.61 0.69 6.88
C ILE A 94 13.65 -0.35 7.29
N THR A 95 13.55 -0.84 8.52
CA THR A 95 14.40 -1.91 9.03
C THR A 95 13.55 -3.11 9.41
N ALA A 96 13.83 -4.26 8.82
CA ALA A 96 13.09 -5.49 9.08
C ALA A 96 13.60 -6.17 10.37
N LYS A 97 12.67 -6.59 11.22
CA LYS A 97 12.93 -7.40 12.42
C LYS A 97 12.70 -8.89 12.19
N ALA A 98 11.91 -9.22 11.17
CA ALA A 98 11.60 -10.57 10.71
C ALA A 98 11.46 -10.56 9.21
N HIS A 99 11.27 -11.73 8.59
CA HIS A 99 10.86 -11.79 7.18
C HIS A 99 9.62 -10.92 6.98
N SER A 100 9.67 -10.01 6.03
CA SER A 100 8.64 -9.00 5.84
C SER A 100 8.37 -8.73 4.37
N GLU A 101 7.10 -8.50 4.06
CA GLU A 101 6.62 -8.16 2.73
C GLU A 101 5.91 -6.81 2.78
N LEU A 102 6.35 -5.86 1.94
CA LEU A 102 5.78 -4.53 1.87
C LEU A 102 5.40 -4.18 0.43
N TYR A 103 4.18 -3.67 0.26
CA TYR A 103 3.73 -3.09 -1.00
C TYR A 103 4.17 -1.63 -1.05
N ILE A 104 4.74 -1.23 -2.18
CA ILE A 104 5.18 0.14 -2.42
C ILE A 104 4.51 0.66 -3.69
N GLN A 105 3.84 1.81 -3.59
CA GLN A 105 3.39 2.56 -4.75
C GLN A 105 3.88 4.01 -4.64
N ALA A 106 4.27 4.59 -5.79
CA ALA A 106 4.71 5.97 -5.86
C ALA A 106 4.22 6.62 -7.16
N THR A 107 4.00 7.93 -7.12
CA THR A 107 3.63 8.72 -8.29
C THR A 107 4.22 10.12 -8.21
N VAL A 108 4.36 10.79 -9.35
CA VAL A 108 4.89 12.15 -9.40
C VAL A 108 3.92 13.11 -8.72
N ASN A 109 4.40 13.72 -7.64
CA ASN A 109 3.73 14.81 -6.92
C ASN A 109 4.80 15.74 -6.34
N GLU A 110 5.09 16.82 -7.04
CA GLU A 110 6.13 17.77 -6.64
C GLU A 110 5.67 18.72 -5.51
N THR A 111 4.46 18.54 -4.98
CA THR A 111 3.97 19.28 -3.82
C THR A 111 4.40 18.57 -2.54
N PRO A 112 5.31 19.13 -1.75
CA PRO A 112 5.72 18.51 -0.49
C PRO A 112 4.59 18.59 0.53
N TYR A 113 4.45 17.55 1.36
CA TYR A 113 3.53 17.50 2.48
C TYR A 113 4.08 16.58 3.59
N GLU A 114 3.54 16.74 4.77
CA GLU A 114 3.98 15.96 5.93
C GLU A 114 3.61 14.47 5.77
N ALA A 115 4.57 13.60 6.10
CA ALA A 115 4.34 12.17 6.10
C ALA A 115 3.41 11.74 7.24
N VAL A 116 2.50 10.81 6.93
CA VAL A 116 1.50 10.29 7.87
C VAL A 116 1.59 8.78 7.93
N MET A 117 1.69 8.24 9.16
CA MET A 117 1.54 6.82 9.43
C MET A 117 0.09 6.51 9.77
N TYR A 118 -0.53 5.65 8.98
CA TYR A 118 -1.83 5.05 9.23
C TYR A 118 -1.60 3.75 10.01
N THR A 119 -1.96 3.80 11.28
CA THR A 119 -1.94 2.66 12.19
C THR A 119 -3.33 2.02 12.25
N PRO A 120 -3.49 0.79 12.75
CA PRO A 120 -4.79 0.09 12.81
C PRO A 120 -5.94 0.92 13.37
N ASP A 121 -5.68 1.76 14.36
CA ASP A 121 -6.68 2.62 15.00
C ASP A 121 -7.10 3.85 14.16
N LYS A 122 -6.40 4.15 13.07
CA LYS A 122 -6.63 5.31 12.20
C LYS A 122 -7.22 4.94 10.84
N VAL A 123 -7.30 3.67 10.54
CA VAL A 123 -7.82 3.18 9.26
C VAL A 123 -9.35 3.18 9.29
N GLN A 124 -9.96 3.77 8.27
CA GLN A 124 -11.41 3.69 8.11
C GLN A 124 -11.80 2.31 7.57
N VAL A 125 -12.68 1.61 8.27
CA VAL A 125 -13.16 0.29 7.87
C VAL A 125 -14.64 0.35 7.55
N GLU A 126 -14.99 -0.04 6.33
CA GLU A 126 -16.36 -0.20 5.89
C GLU A 126 -16.70 -1.67 5.62
N HIS A 127 -17.85 -2.11 6.13
CA HIS A 127 -18.40 -3.43 5.86
C HIS A 127 -19.48 -3.34 4.79
N LYS A 128 -19.18 -3.76 3.57
CA LYS A 128 -20.15 -3.77 2.44
C LYS A 128 -20.77 -5.13 2.27
N GLY A 129 -22.10 -5.18 2.08
CA GLY A 129 -22.87 -6.40 1.81
C GLY A 129 -23.09 -7.30 3.02
N PHE A 130 -22.79 -6.85 4.25
CA PHE A 130 -23.02 -7.61 5.48
C PHE A 130 -24.50 -7.61 5.94
N GLY A 131 -25.32 -6.71 5.41
CA GLY A 131 -26.76 -6.66 5.64
C GLY A 131 -27.58 -7.73 4.91
N GLY A 132 -26.92 -8.63 4.18
CA GLY A 132 -27.57 -9.69 3.41
C GLY A 132 -27.99 -9.28 2.00
N GLU A 133 -27.59 -8.09 1.55
CA GLU A 133 -27.86 -7.60 0.19
C GLU A 133 -27.34 -8.62 -0.83
N LEU A 134 -28.14 -8.85 -1.88
CA LEU A 134 -27.82 -9.79 -2.95
C LEU A 134 -27.42 -11.19 -2.40
N MET A 135 -28.12 -11.65 -1.38
CA MET A 135 -27.83 -12.92 -0.68
C MET A 135 -26.39 -12.98 -0.10
N GLY A 136 -25.84 -11.82 0.27
CA GLY A 136 -24.50 -11.71 0.85
C GLY A 136 -23.35 -12.02 -0.12
N CYS A 137 -23.60 -12.03 -1.44
CA CYS A 137 -22.57 -12.40 -2.41
C CYS A 137 -21.46 -11.35 -2.54
N MET A 138 -21.66 -10.14 -2.01
CA MET A 138 -20.72 -9.02 -2.11
C MET A 138 -20.09 -8.61 -0.77
N SER A 139 -20.18 -9.49 0.24
CA SER A 139 -19.66 -9.18 1.56
C SER A 139 -18.13 -9.05 1.53
N ARG A 140 -17.65 -7.88 1.90
CA ARG A 140 -16.23 -7.54 1.96
C ARG A 140 -15.97 -6.42 2.96
N GLU A 141 -14.77 -6.36 3.46
CA GLU A 141 -14.26 -5.23 4.23
C GLU A 141 -13.43 -4.32 3.32
N ILE A 142 -13.69 -3.02 3.38
CA ILE A 142 -12.91 -1.99 2.68
C ILE A 142 -12.18 -1.19 3.76
N LYS A 143 -10.86 -1.19 3.69
CA LYS A 143 -9.97 -0.45 4.61
C LYS A 143 -9.33 0.67 3.83
N THR A 144 -9.75 1.93 4.06
CA THR A 144 -9.20 3.10 3.38
C THR A 144 -8.14 3.76 4.26
N PHE A 145 -6.91 3.85 3.77
CA PHE A 145 -5.85 4.60 4.44
C PHE A 145 -5.98 6.07 4.10
N PHE A 146 -5.95 6.40 2.82
CA PHE A 146 -6.14 7.77 2.36
C PHE A 146 -6.81 7.82 1.00
N ASP A 147 -7.59 8.88 0.83
CA ASP A 147 -8.34 9.23 -0.38
C ASP A 147 -8.43 10.76 -0.52
N LEU A 148 -9.33 11.24 -1.37
CA LEU A 148 -9.54 12.67 -1.60
C LEU A 148 -10.09 13.41 -0.38
N ASP A 149 -10.81 12.73 0.51
CA ASP A 149 -11.44 13.37 1.68
C ASP A 149 -10.42 13.67 2.77
N ASN A 150 -9.47 12.76 3.01
CA ASN A 150 -8.48 12.92 4.07
C ASN A 150 -7.07 13.33 3.58
N ALA A 151 -6.84 13.28 2.25
CA ALA A 151 -5.57 13.63 1.62
C ALA A 151 -5.75 14.29 0.25
N PRO A 152 -6.45 15.43 0.14
CA PRO A 152 -6.79 16.06 -1.15
C PRO A 152 -5.57 16.55 -1.96
N PHE A 153 -4.41 16.62 -1.34
CA PHE A 153 -3.14 17.00 -1.98
C PHE A 153 -2.36 15.79 -2.55
N ALA A 154 -2.76 14.57 -2.19
CA ALA A 154 -2.18 13.35 -2.76
C ALA A 154 -2.66 13.16 -4.21
N LYS A 155 -1.82 12.56 -5.04
CA LYS A 155 -2.13 12.20 -6.44
C LYS A 155 -2.52 10.74 -6.58
N MET A 156 -2.54 10.00 -5.50
CA MET A 156 -2.95 8.60 -5.43
C MET A 156 -3.87 8.39 -4.24
N VAL A 157 -4.57 7.27 -4.25
CA VAL A 157 -5.37 6.75 -3.14
C VAL A 157 -4.87 5.36 -2.79
N LEU A 158 -5.03 4.93 -1.55
CA LEU A 158 -4.67 3.58 -1.14
C LEU A 158 -5.64 3.03 -0.11
N GLY A 159 -6.03 1.80 -0.33
CA GLY A 159 -6.83 1.00 0.59
C GLY A 159 -6.61 -0.49 0.36
N GLU A 160 -7.13 -1.28 1.26
CA GLU A 160 -7.22 -2.74 1.12
C GLU A 160 -8.68 -3.17 1.02
N VAL A 161 -8.95 -4.18 0.22
CA VAL A 161 -10.26 -4.84 0.17
C VAL A 161 -10.09 -6.31 0.55
N LEU A 162 -10.64 -6.70 1.69
CA LEU A 162 -10.69 -8.09 2.12
C LEU A 162 -12.00 -8.71 1.65
N ASN A 163 -11.89 -9.57 0.64
CA ASN A 163 -13.03 -10.32 0.13
C ASN A 163 -13.23 -11.61 0.93
N LEU A 164 -14.45 -11.86 1.36
CA LEU A 164 -14.76 -13.12 2.01
C LEU A 164 -14.76 -14.28 0.99
N PRO A 165 -14.42 -15.50 1.40
CA PRO A 165 -14.39 -16.66 0.52
C PRO A 165 -15.67 -16.83 -0.30
N GLY A 166 -15.55 -17.00 -1.62
CA GLY A 166 -16.68 -17.16 -2.52
C GLY A 166 -17.51 -15.90 -2.78
N LYS A 167 -17.04 -14.74 -2.37
CA LYS A 167 -17.72 -13.44 -2.57
C LYS A 167 -17.07 -12.61 -3.67
N TRP A 168 -17.83 -11.63 -4.17
CA TRP A 168 -17.38 -10.71 -5.20
C TRP A 168 -16.65 -9.50 -4.59
N SER A 169 -15.58 -9.05 -5.22
CA SER A 169 -14.82 -7.88 -4.78
C SER A 169 -15.54 -6.57 -5.06
N SER A 170 -16.34 -6.52 -6.13
CA SER A 170 -17.09 -5.33 -6.53
C SER A 170 -18.40 -5.75 -7.18
N TYR A 171 -19.52 -5.19 -6.72
CA TYR A 171 -20.83 -5.46 -7.28
C TYR A 171 -21.80 -4.28 -7.00
N PRO A 172 -22.66 -3.88 -7.94
CA PRO A 172 -22.67 -4.30 -9.35
C PRO A 172 -21.49 -3.74 -10.13
N PRO A 173 -21.17 -4.27 -11.33
CA PRO A 173 -20.20 -3.66 -12.22
C PRO A 173 -20.58 -2.18 -12.51
N HIS A 174 -19.60 -1.27 -12.41
CA HIS A 174 -19.84 0.16 -12.59
C HIS A 174 -18.59 0.84 -13.18
N HIS A 175 -18.80 2.03 -13.71
CA HIS A 175 -17.72 2.92 -14.15
C HIS A 175 -17.41 3.95 -13.09
N HIS A 176 -16.13 4.34 -13.05
CA HIS A 176 -15.65 5.48 -12.27
C HIS A 176 -15.43 6.68 -13.19
#